data_85a505e2be0c2afaa28aab748259e12c
#
_entry.id   85a505e2be0c2afaa28aab748259e12c
#
_cell.length_a   1.000
_cell.length_b   1.000
_cell.length_c   1.000
_cell.angle_alpha   90.00
_cell.angle_beta   90.00
_cell.angle_gamma   90.00
#
_symmetry.space_group_name_H-M   'P 1'
#
loop_
_entity.id
_entity.type
_entity.pdbx_description
1 polymer ?
#
loop_
_entity_poly.entity_id
_entity_poly.type
_entity_poly.pdbx_seq_one_letter_code
_entity_poly.pdbx_strand_id
1 'polypeptide(L)'
;MFQRFLDCGIAIAGVDVGESYGNPQGRLLYSSLHQELTQQRGYSAKPVLLARSRGGLMTLAWAADNPDKVAAWAGIYPVTNIASYPGIARAASAYQTDAAGLTEQLPQHNPIERLQPLSAAQIPLFSIHGDSDKLVPLDKNSGILKDRYIALGGSMHLIVPEGQGHNMWNGFFECQELVDFVKKHATR
;
A
#
# COMPACT_ATOMS: atom_id res chain seq x y z
N MET A 1 13.42 11.76 -0.49
CA MET A 1 12.22 11.53 0.33
C MET A 1 12.56 11.12 1.77
N PHE A 2 13.20 10.00 2.03
CA PHE A 2 13.43 9.49 3.41
C PHE A 2 14.19 10.47 4.31
N GLN A 3 15.24 11.12 3.83
CA GLN A 3 15.95 12.14 4.61
C GLN A 3 15.00 13.25 5.09
N ARG A 4 14.07 13.68 4.24
CA ARG A 4 13.07 14.71 4.58
C ARG A 4 12.09 14.27 5.67
N PHE A 5 11.83 12.96 5.83
CA PHE A 5 11.06 12.42 6.94
C PHE A 5 11.88 12.41 8.22
N LEU A 6 13.13 11.93 8.14
CA LEU A 6 14.05 11.90 9.29
C LEU A 6 14.31 13.31 9.83
N ASP A 7 14.50 14.31 8.96
CA ASP A 7 14.69 15.72 9.33
C ASP A 7 13.47 16.30 10.09
N CYS A 8 12.30 15.69 9.94
CA CYS A 8 11.07 16.05 10.66
C CYS A 8 10.81 15.17 11.89
N GLY A 9 11.74 14.32 12.28
CA GLY A 9 11.59 13.39 13.41
C GLY A 9 10.66 12.23 13.16
N ILE A 10 10.39 11.88 11.88
CA ILE A 10 9.60 10.73 11.49
C ILE A 10 10.52 9.54 11.28
N ALA A 11 10.40 8.52 12.11
CA ALA A 11 11.16 7.28 11.97
C ALA A 11 10.67 6.47 10.75
N ILE A 12 11.58 5.69 10.16
CA ILE A 12 11.29 4.80 9.04
C ILE A 12 11.61 3.38 9.46
N ALA A 13 10.67 2.48 9.26
CA ALA A 13 10.83 1.07 9.58
C ALA A 13 10.27 0.18 8.47
N GLY A 14 10.75 -1.03 8.39
CA GLY A 14 10.28 -2.04 7.46
C GLY A 14 10.70 -3.43 7.92
N VAL A 15 10.06 -4.43 7.37
CA VAL A 15 10.38 -5.85 7.59
C VAL A 15 10.40 -6.57 6.24
N ASP A 16 11.36 -7.47 6.09
CA ASP A 16 11.38 -8.36 4.92
C ASP A 16 10.29 -9.42 5.07
N VAL A 17 9.38 -9.43 4.13
CA VAL A 17 8.27 -10.40 4.05
C VAL A 17 8.42 -11.36 2.86
N GLY A 18 9.57 -11.32 2.18
CA GLY A 18 9.82 -12.09 0.96
C GLY A 18 8.81 -11.75 -0.16
N GLU A 19 8.55 -12.71 -1.03
CA GLU A 19 7.53 -12.58 -2.08
C GLU A 19 6.14 -12.99 -1.58
N SER A 20 5.67 -12.35 -0.51
CA SER A 20 4.38 -12.68 0.13
C SER A 20 3.15 -12.26 -0.67
N TYR A 21 3.28 -11.27 -1.55
CA TYR A 21 2.17 -10.66 -2.30
C TYR A 21 0.96 -10.27 -1.42
N GLY A 22 1.18 -10.00 -0.14
CA GLY A 22 0.11 -9.65 0.80
C GLY A 22 -0.60 -10.86 1.42
N ASN A 23 0.00 -12.05 1.37
CA ASN A 23 -0.54 -13.26 1.99
C ASN A 23 -0.66 -13.15 3.52
N PRO A 24 -1.42 -14.04 4.19
CA PRO A 24 -1.58 -14.01 5.64
C PRO A 24 -0.28 -14.03 6.43
N GLN A 25 0.72 -14.81 6.00
CA GLN A 25 2.02 -14.90 6.68
C GLN A 25 2.77 -13.56 6.65
N GLY A 26 2.82 -12.89 5.50
CA GLY A 26 3.42 -11.56 5.39
C GLY A 26 2.70 -10.53 6.27
N ARG A 27 1.37 -10.59 6.36
CA ARG A 27 0.59 -9.71 7.25
C ARG A 27 0.89 -9.94 8.73
N LEU A 28 1.15 -11.19 9.14
CA LEU A 28 1.61 -11.48 10.52
C LEU A 28 2.96 -10.86 10.83
N LEU A 29 3.91 -10.88 9.88
CA LEU A 29 5.21 -10.22 10.07
C LEU A 29 5.07 -8.70 10.21
N TYR A 30 4.17 -8.07 9.46
CA TYR A 30 3.85 -6.65 9.65
C TYR A 30 3.20 -6.37 11.01
N SER A 31 2.34 -7.26 11.50
CA SER A 31 1.76 -7.14 12.84
C SER A 31 2.83 -7.26 13.92
N SER A 32 3.81 -8.15 13.75
CA SER A 32 4.95 -8.26 14.67
C SER A 32 5.83 -7.00 14.66
N LEU A 33 6.11 -6.44 13.47
CA LEU A 33 6.81 -5.16 13.35
C LEU A 33 6.05 -4.03 14.06
N HIS A 34 4.74 -3.93 13.83
CA HIS A 34 3.89 -2.94 14.48
C HIS A 34 3.96 -3.07 16.00
N GLN A 35 3.83 -4.29 16.53
CA GLN A 35 3.93 -4.56 17.96
C GLN A 35 5.29 -4.15 18.54
N GLU A 36 6.39 -4.53 17.89
CA GLU A 36 7.74 -4.13 18.29
C GLU A 36 7.89 -2.61 18.36
N LEU A 37 7.47 -1.90 17.32
CA LEU A 37 7.60 -0.45 17.24
C LEU A 37 6.74 0.27 18.29
N THR A 38 5.52 -0.18 18.51
CA THR A 38 4.57 0.53 19.39
C THR A 38 4.76 0.14 20.86
N GLN A 39 4.92 -1.14 21.17
CA GLN A 39 4.96 -1.62 22.55
C GLN A 39 6.37 -1.60 23.16
N GLN A 40 7.40 -1.87 22.34
CA GLN A 40 8.78 -1.96 22.84
C GLN A 40 9.57 -0.67 22.63
N ARG A 41 9.27 0.09 21.56
CA ARG A 41 10.03 1.30 21.19
C ARG A 41 9.27 2.60 21.39
N GLY A 42 7.98 2.55 21.76
CA GLY A 42 7.18 3.72 22.08
C GLY A 42 6.84 4.63 20.89
N TYR A 43 6.89 4.11 19.65
CA TYR A 43 6.44 4.85 18.49
C TYR A 43 4.90 4.92 18.42
N SER A 44 4.39 5.80 17.56
CA SER A 44 2.95 5.98 17.36
C SER A 44 2.25 4.66 17.02
N ALA A 45 1.10 4.42 17.65
CA ALA A 45 0.26 3.25 17.38
C ALA A 45 -0.39 3.28 15.97
N LYS A 46 -0.37 4.44 15.31
CA LYS A 46 -0.94 4.62 13.96
C LYS A 46 0.14 5.17 13.01
N PRO A 47 1.01 4.32 12.45
CA PRO A 47 1.96 4.73 11.43
C PRO A 47 1.26 5.13 10.13
N VAL A 48 1.95 5.93 9.32
CA VAL A 48 1.67 6.08 7.89
C VAL A 48 2.35 4.92 7.15
N LEU A 49 1.60 4.19 6.34
CA LEU A 49 2.15 3.15 5.49
C LEU A 49 2.61 3.75 4.16
N LEU A 50 3.86 3.54 3.79
CA LEU A 50 4.42 3.99 2.52
C LEU A 50 4.84 2.77 1.68
N ALA A 51 4.19 2.61 0.55
CA ALA A 51 4.41 1.49 -0.36
C ALA A 51 5.13 1.92 -1.63
N ARG A 52 5.92 1.01 -2.22
CA ARG A 52 6.38 1.11 -3.60
C ARG A 52 6.13 -0.20 -4.32
N SER A 53 5.60 -0.14 -5.54
CA SER A 53 5.41 -1.32 -6.40
C SER A 53 4.69 -2.45 -5.64
N ARG A 54 5.24 -3.65 -5.60
CA ARG A 54 4.69 -4.83 -4.89
C ARG A 54 4.37 -4.59 -3.42
N GLY A 55 5.07 -3.65 -2.78
CA GLY A 55 4.78 -3.27 -1.39
C GLY A 55 3.34 -2.80 -1.19
N GLY A 56 2.67 -2.33 -2.24
CA GLY A 56 1.26 -1.96 -2.19
C GLY A 56 0.35 -3.12 -1.80
N LEU A 57 0.57 -4.33 -2.35
CA LEU A 57 -0.20 -5.52 -1.98
C LEU A 57 -0.10 -5.82 -0.48
N MET A 58 1.14 -5.77 0.05
CA MET A 58 1.39 -6.09 1.44
C MET A 58 0.78 -5.06 2.39
N THR A 59 1.09 -3.79 2.17
CA THR A 59 0.71 -2.72 3.09
C THR A 59 -0.80 -2.46 3.07
N LEU A 60 -1.43 -2.51 1.90
CA LEU A 60 -2.88 -2.29 1.78
C LEU A 60 -3.68 -3.48 2.32
N ALA A 61 -3.21 -4.73 2.11
CA ALA A 61 -3.83 -5.91 2.69
C ALA A 61 -3.76 -5.89 4.23
N TRP A 62 -2.59 -5.52 4.79
CA TRP A 62 -2.44 -5.38 6.24
C TRP A 62 -3.30 -4.26 6.81
N ALA A 63 -3.37 -3.12 6.12
CA ALA A 63 -4.22 -2.00 6.50
C ALA A 63 -5.71 -2.38 6.54
N ALA A 64 -6.18 -3.18 5.58
CA ALA A 64 -7.56 -3.67 5.55
C ALA A 64 -7.89 -4.60 6.73
N ASP A 65 -6.91 -5.36 7.22
CA ASP A 65 -7.05 -6.18 8.44
C ASP A 65 -6.95 -5.36 9.74
N ASN A 66 -6.30 -4.20 9.71
CA ASN A 66 -5.96 -3.41 10.89
C ASN A 66 -6.24 -1.91 10.68
N PRO A 67 -7.45 -1.50 10.28
CA PRO A 67 -7.74 -0.10 9.96
C PRO A 67 -7.60 0.83 11.17
N ASP A 68 -7.79 0.32 12.37
CA ASP A 68 -7.59 1.04 13.63
C ASP A 68 -6.11 1.38 13.93
N LYS A 69 -5.19 0.70 13.27
CA LYS A 69 -3.72 0.85 13.44
C LYS A 69 -3.06 1.65 12.33
N VAL A 70 -3.80 2.35 11.49
CA VAL A 70 -3.27 3.08 10.34
C VAL A 70 -3.70 4.52 10.39
N ALA A 71 -2.74 5.46 10.28
CA ALA A 71 -3.04 6.89 10.17
C ALA A 71 -3.37 7.30 8.73
N ALA A 72 -2.63 6.76 7.76
CA ALA A 72 -2.79 7.02 6.33
C ALA A 72 -2.03 5.96 5.51
N TRP A 73 -2.35 5.86 4.22
CA TRP A 73 -1.61 5.02 3.29
C TRP A 73 -1.16 5.81 2.07
N ALA A 74 0.10 5.63 1.64
CA ALA A 74 0.67 6.27 0.47
C ALA A 74 1.37 5.23 -0.43
N GLY A 75 1.30 5.43 -1.74
CA GLY A 75 1.91 4.53 -2.73
C GLY A 75 2.65 5.24 -3.86
N ILE A 76 3.80 4.71 -4.24
CA ILE A 76 4.55 5.07 -5.45
C ILE A 76 4.36 3.92 -6.44
N TYR A 77 3.66 4.16 -7.56
CA TYR A 77 3.22 3.14 -8.54
C TYR A 77 2.89 1.80 -7.89
N PRO A 78 1.97 1.82 -6.88
CA PRO A 78 1.73 0.64 -6.07
C PRO A 78 0.98 -0.44 -6.85
N VAL A 79 1.33 -1.70 -6.61
CA VAL A 79 0.48 -2.81 -6.96
C VAL A 79 -0.62 -2.92 -5.91
N THR A 80 -1.87 -2.86 -6.34
CA THR A 80 -3.04 -2.97 -5.46
C THR A 80 -3.98 -4.09 -5.85
N ASN A 81 -3.67 -4.77 -6.98
CA ASN A 81 -4.48 -5.81 -7.56
C ASN A 81 -3.61 -7.02 -7.94
N ILE A 82 -3.78 -8.13 -7.23
CA ILE A 82 -3.05 -9.39 -7.46
C ILE A 82 -3.24 -9.90 -8.89
N ALA A 83 -4.44 -9.77 -9.45
CA ALA A 83 -4.73 -10.24 -10.80
C ALA A 83 -4.01 -9.42 -11.88
N SER A 84 -3.70 -8.14 -11.61
CA SER A 84 -2.92 -7.29 -12.50
C SER A 84 -1.42 -7.62 -12.43
N TYR A 85 -0.88 -7.72 -11.21
CA TYR A 85 0.51 -8.07 -10.94
C TYR A 85 0.63 -8.71 -9.55
N PRO A 86 1.36 -9.80 -9.39
CA PRO A 86 2.17 -10.52 -10.38
C PRO A 86 1.36 -11.42 -11.32
N GLY A 87 0.04 -11.39 -11.21
CA GLY A 87 -0.90 -12.32 -11.80
C GLY A 87 -1.21 -13.50 -10.87
N ILE A 88 -2.42 -14.04 -11.00
CA ILE A 88 -2.95 -15.06 -10.09
C ILE A 88 -2.05 -16.30 -10.05
N ALA A 89 -1.65 -16.81 -11.22
CA ALA A 89 -0.83 -18.02 -11.31
C ALA A 89 0.52 -17.89 -10.58
N ARG A 90 1.16 -16.73 -10.67
CA ARG A 90 2.43 -16.46 -9.98
C ARG A 90 2.27 -16.26 -8.48
N ALA A 91 1.18 -15.63 -8.06
CA ALA A 91 0.92 -15.37 -6.65
C ALA A 91 0.46 -16.62 -5.88
N ALA A 92 -0.18 -17.58 -6.55
CA ALA A 92 -0.89 -18.70 -5.93
C ALA A 92 -0.02 -19.50 -4.93
N SER A 93 1.24 -19.77 -5.27
CA SER A 93 2.15 -20.51 -4.37
C SER A 93 2.40 -19.79 -3.04
N ALA A 94 2.45 -18.44 -3.04
CA ALA A 94 2.60 -17.66 -1.82
C ALA A 94 1.37 -17.78 -0.90
N TYR A 95 0.21 -18.08 -1.47
CA TYR A 95 -1.05 -18.33 -0.74
C TYR A 95 -1.29 -19.82 -0.46
N GLN A 96 -0.28 -20.68 -0.72
CA GLN A 96 -0.35 -22.14 -0.50
C GLN A 96 -1.51 -22.82 -1.24
N THR A 97 -1.81 -22.34 -2.44
CA THR A 97 -2.89 -22.85 -3.31
C THR A 97 -2.46 -22.82 -4.78
N ASP A 98 -3.32 -23.26 -5.66
CA ASP A 98 -3.18 -23.11 -7.12
C ASP A 98 -3.92 -21.85 -7.64
N ALA A 99 -3.85 -21.63 -8.96
CA ALA A 99 -4.48 -20.47 -9.59
C ALA A 99 -6.00 -20.47 -9.45
N ALA A 100 -6.65 -21.62 -9.47
CA ALA A 100 -8.11 -21.74 -9.31
C ALA A 100 -8.51 -21.38 -7.87
N GLY A 101 -7.84 -21.99 -6.89
CA GLY A 101 -8.07 -21.70 -5.47
C GLY A 101 -7.79 -20.25 -5.10
N LEU A 102 -6.72 -19.62 -5.64
CA LEU A 102 -6.48 -18.19 -5.39
C LEU A 102 -7.55 -17.32 -6.04
N THR A 103 -8.05 -17.70 -7.22
CA THR A 103 -9.14 -16.96 -7.89
C THR A 103 -10.39 -16.92 -7.01
N GLU A 104 -10.76 -18.04 -6.40
CA GLU A 104 -11.89 -18.12 -5.47
C GLU A 104 -11.66 -17.31 -4.19
N GLN A 105 -10.41 -17.15 -3.77
CA GLN A 105 -10.02 -16.44 -2.56
C GLN A 105 -9.73 -14.93 -2.80
N LEU A 106 -9.76 -14.43 -4.04
CA LEU A 106 -9.49 -13.01 -4.31
C LEU A 106 -10.32 -12.04 -3.46
N PRO A 107 -11.64 -12.24 -3.23
CA PRO A 107 -12.40 -11.33 -2.38
C PRO A 107 -11.85 -11.22 -0.95
N GLN A 108 -11.12 -12.22 -0.48
CA GLN A 108 -10.54 -12.29 0.87
C GLN A 108 -9.11 -11.75 0.92
N HIS A 109 -8.42 -11.67 -0.22
CA HIS A 109 -6.98 -11.38 -0.25
C HIS A 109 -6.60 -10.20 -1.13
N ASN A 110 -7.34 -9.94 -2.21
CA ASN A 110 -7.01 -8.88 -3.15
C ASN A 110 -7.31 -7.49 -2.55
N PRO A 111 -6.31 -6.61 -2.35
CA PRO A 111 -6.52 -5.36 -1.63
C PRO A 111 -7.64 -4.48 -2.19
N ILE A 112 -7.76 -4.37 -3.53
CA ILE A 112 -8.81 -3.55 -4.16
C ILE A 112 -10.24 -4.08 -3.92
N GLU A 113 -10.40 -5.29 -3.40
CA GLU A 113 -11.70 -5.88 -3.06
C GLU A 113 -12.03 -5.77 -1.56
N ARG A 114 -11.08 -5.24 -0.77
CA ARG A 114 -11.14 -5.17 0.69
C ARG A 114 -11.04 -3.75 1.23
N LEU A 115 -11.58 -2.78 0.50
CA LEU A 115 -11.44 -1.36 0.82
C LEU A 115 -12.44 -0.86 1.86
N GLN A 116 -13.53 -1.58 2.09
CA GLN A 116 -14.61 -1.15 2.97
C GLN A 116 -14.16 -0.89 4.43
N PRO A 117 -13.30 -1.70 5.08
CA PRO A 117 -12.80 -1.39 6.41
C PRO A 117 -11.99 -0.08 6.47
N LEU A 118 -11.19 0.20 5.43
CA LEU A 118 -10.40 1.42 5.34
C LEU A 118 -11.31 2.65 5.16
N SER A 119 -12.32 2.54 4.31
CA SER A 119 -13.30 3.60 4.07
C SER A 119 -14.12 3.88 5.34
N ALA A 120 -14.59 2.85 6.04
CA ALA A 120 -15.31 2.99 7.30
C ALA A 120 -14.48 3.69 8.38
N ALA A 121 -13.18 3.42 8.43
CA ALA A 121 -12.22 4.09 9.32
C ALA A 121 -11.74 5.45 8.79
N GLN A 122 -12.21 5.88 7.62
CA GLN A 122 -11.85 7.16 6.97
C GLN A 122 -10.32 7.33 6.78
N ILE A 123 -9.60 6.25 6.46
CA ILE A 123 -8.16 6.28 6.23
C ILE A 123 -7.87 7.07 4.95
N PRO A 124 -7.14 8.19 4.98
CA PRO A 124 -6.80 8.90 3.76
C PRO A 124 -5.76 8.12 2.94
N LEU A 125 -5.98 8.04 1.62
CA LEU A 125 -5.08 7.40 0.69
C LEU A 125 -4.41 8.42 -0.23
N PHE A 126 -3.17 8.14 -0.61
CA PHE A 126 -2.41 8.91 -1.60
C PHE A 126 -1.70 7.96 -2.56
N SER A 127 -1.63 8.30 -3.84
CA SER A 127 -0.77 7.59 -4.80
C SER A 127 -0.17 8.55 -5.82
N ILE A 128 1.06 8.27 -6.23
CA ILE A 128 1.67 8.82 -7.45
C ILE A 128 1.99 7.65 -8.39
N HIS A 129 1.46 7.69 -9.62
CA HIS A 129 1.53 6.56 -10.56
C HIS A 129 1.53 7.07 -12.00
N GLY A 130 2.54 6.72 -12.78
CA GLY A 130 2.67 7.18 -14.17
C GLY A 130 1.62 6.55 -15.10
N ASP A 131 1.18 7.31 -16.10
CA ASP A 131 0.18 6.88 -17.08
C ASP A 131 0.70 5.85 -18.08
N SER A 132 2.01 5.80 -18.26
CA SER A 132 2.69 4.90 -19.21
C SER A 132 3.27 3.64 -18.55
N ASP A 133 2.83 3.31 -17.33
CA ASP A 133 3.28 2.10 -16.61
C ASP A 133 2.67 0.83 -17.25
N LYS A 134 3.50 0.10 -17.99
CA LYS A 134 3.11 -1.15 -18.65
C LYS A 134 3.27 -2.39 -17.78
N LEU A 135 4.09 -2.29 -16.71
CA LEU A 135 4.32 -3.40 -15.79
C LEU A 135 3.22 -3.49 -14.74
N VAL A 136 2.85 -2.34 -14.18
CA VAL A 136 1.77 -2.19 -13.22
C VAL A 136 0.80 -1.15 -13.80
N PRO A 137 -0.14 -1.54 -14.67
CA PRO A 137 -1.01 -0.59 -15.36
C PRO A 137 -1.82 0.28 -14.38
N LEU A 138 -1.79 1.60 -14.61
CA LEU A 138 -2.46 2.58 -13.77
C LEU A 138 -3.96 2.27 -13.57
N ASP A 139 -4.66 1.97 -14.67
CA ASP A 139 -6.09 1.67 -14.70
C ASP A 139 -6.47 0.44 -13.86
N LYS A 140 -5.56 -0.54 -13.77
CA LYS A 140 -5.77 -1.80 -13.03
C LYS A 140 -5.27 -1.75 -11.57
N ASN A 141 -4.64 -0.67 -11.17
CA ASN A 141 -4.07 -0.50 -9.82
C ASN A 141 -4.52 0.82 -9.19
N SER A 142 -3.74 1.91 -9.27
CA SER A 142 -4.09 3.16 -8.58
C SER A 142 -5.38 3.80 -9.10
N GLY A 143 -5.72 3.63 -10.38
CA GLY A 143 -6.97 4.14 -10.96
C GLY A 143 -8.18 3.44 -10.35
N ILE A 144 -8.26 2.11 -10.50
CA ILE A 144 -9.38 1.33 -9.93
C ILE A 144 -9.44 1.42 -8.39
N LEU A 145 -8.27 1.53 -7.72
CA LEU A 145 -8.22 1.77 -6.28
C LEU A 145 -8.94 3.06 -5.92
N LYS A 146 -8.62 4.16 -6.60
CA LYS A 146 -9.25 5.47 -6.39
C LYS A 146 -10.76 5.41 -6.63
N ASP A 147 -11.18 4.87 -7.76
CA ASP A 147 -12.59 4.83 -8.14
C ASP A 147 -13.42 4.05 -7.13
N ARG A 148 -12.97 2.85 -6.75
CA ARG A 148 -13.64 2.03 -5.74
C ARG A 148 -13.63 2.67 -4.36
N TYR A 149 -12.51 3.28 -3.96
CA TYR A 149 -12.39 3.88 -2.64
C TYR A 149 -13.29 5.10 -2.46
N ILE A 150 -13.37 5.97 -3.48
CA ILE A 150 -14.28 7.12 -3.50
C ILE A 150 -15.74 6.64 -3.51
N ALA A 151 -16.09 5.60 -4.27
CA ALA A 151 -17.43 5.04 -4.29
C ALA A 151 -17.89 4.50 -2.92
N LEU A 152 -16.94 4.08 -2.08
CA LEU A 152 -17.19 3.68 -0.68
C LEU A 152 -17.22 4.86 0.30
N GLY A 153 -17.09 6.10 -0.16
CA GLY A 153 -17.04 7.30 0.70
C GLY A 153 -15.67 7.60 1.30
N GLY A 154 -14.61 6.93 0.84
CA GLY A 154 -13.23 7.21 1.22
C GLY A 154 -12.64 8.40 0.48
N SER A 155 -11.47 8.87 0.93
CA SER A 155 -10.72 9.97 0.32
C SER A 155 -9.39 9.49 -0.23
N MET A 156 -9.12 9.72 -1.51
CA MET A 156 -7.85 9.38 -2.15
C MET A 156 -7.38 10.49 -3.10
N HIS A 157 -6.15 10.94 -2.92
CA HIS A 157 -5.45 11.80 -3.87
C HIS A 157 -4.57 10.95 -4.80
N LEU A 158 -4.67 11.17 -6.10
CA LEU A 158 -3.89 10.46 -7.12
C LEU A 158 -3.22 11.47 -8.04
N ILE A 159 -1.89 11.44 -8.08
CA ILE A 159 -1.07 12.20 -9.04
C ILE A 159 -0.68 11.27 -10.18
N VAL A 160 -0.85 11.74 -11.41
CA VAL A 160 -0.56 10.96 -12.62
C VAL A 160 0.45 11.72 -13.48
N PRO A 161 1.77 11.48 -13.31
CA PRO A 161 2.80 12.05 -14.18
C PRO A 161 2.68 11.50 -15.60
N GLU A 162 2.62 12.41 -16.58
CA GLU A 162 2.55 12.09 -18.00
C GLU A 162 3.83 11.42 -18.50
N GLY A 163 3.69 10.39 -19.33
CA GLY A 163 4.80 9.67 -19.97
C GLY A 163 5.64 8.82 -19.03
N GLN A 164 5.32 8.73 -17.74
CA GLN A 164 6.11 7.97 -16.80
C GLN A 164 5.64 6.51 -16.72
N GLY A 165 6.63 5.60 -16.74
CA GLY A 165 6.42 4.16 -16.60
C GLY A 165 6.81 3.64 -15.21
N HIS A 166 7.00 2.32 -15.10
CA HIS A 166 7.49 1.66 -13.87
C HIS A 166 9.01 1.81 -13.75
N ASN A 167 9.49 2.99 -13.45
CA ASN A 167 10.90 3.34 -13.48
C ASN A 167 11.33 4.10 -12.21
N MET A 168 12.60 4.49 -12.17
CA MET A 168 13.19 5.24 -11.05
C MET A 168 13.26 6.76 -11.34
N TRP A 169 12.27 7.29 -12.05
CA TRP A 169 12.19 8.73 -12.29
C TRP A 169 12.14 9.48 -10.95
N ASN A 170 13.05 10.47 -10.81
CA ASN A 170 13.21 11.19 -9.53
C ASN A 170 11.93 11.85 -9.04
N GLY A 171 11.05 12.31 -9.95
CA GLY A 171 9.79 12.95 -9.57
C GLY A 171 8.86 12.06 -8.72
N PHE A 172 8.96 10.73 -8.83
CA PHE A 172 8.24 9.83 -7.91
C PHE A 172 8.75 9.92 -6.47
N PHE A 173 10.05 10.12 -6.28
CA PHE A 173 10.72 10.11 -4.98
C PHE A 173 10.93 11.50 -4.40
N GLU A 174 10.73 12.53 -5.21
CA GLU A 174 10.84 13.95 -4.83
C GLU A 174 9.47 14.65 -4.79
N CYS A 175 8.37 13.92 -5.01
CA CYS A 175 7.01 14.42 -4.97
C CYS A 175 6.72 15.14 -3.65
N GLN A 176 6.57 16.47 -3.73
CA GLN A 176 6.35 17.31 -2.55
C GLN A 176 5.02 16.99 -1.88
N GLU A 177 3.96 16.81 -2.68
CA GLU A 177 2.62 16.50 -2.14
C GLU A 177 2.59 15.18 -1.38
N LEU A 178 3.33 14.15 -1.84
CA LEU A 178 3.46 12.89 -1.12
C LEU A 178 4.18 13.09 0.22
N VAL A 179 5.27 13.87 0.22
CA VAL A 179 6.01 14.18 1.45
C VAL A 179 5.15 14.94 2.43
N ASP A 180 4.40 15.93 1.97
CA ASP A 180 3.52 16.75 2.82
C ASP A 180 2.34 15.91 3.34
N PHE A 181 1.81 14.99 2.52
CA PHE A 181 0.80 14.04 2.94
C PHE A 181 1.31 13.15 4.09
N VAL A 182 2.49 12.55 3.95
CA VAL A 182 3.08 11.72 5.01
C VAL A 182 3.31 12.53 6.28
N LYS A 183 3.93 13.73 6.17
CA LYS A 183 4.20 14.63 7.32
C LYS A 183 2.92 15.05 8.04
N LYS A 184 1.85 15.32 7.29
CA LYS A 184 0.55 15.70 7.85
C LYS A 184 -0.07 14.60 8.71
N HIS A 185 0.10 13.34 8.30
CA HIS A 185 -0.56 12.21 8.93
C HIS A 185 0.34 11.40 9.88
N ALA A 186 1.67 11.60 9.83
CA ALA A 186 2.60 11.03 10.80
C ALA A 186 2.48 11.80 12.13
N THR A 187 1.61 11.34 13.00
CA THR A 187 1.44 11.94 14.35
C THR A 187 2.54 11.45 15.29
N ARG A 188 2.98 12.35 16.19
CA ARG A 188 3.87 12.02 17.32
C ARG A 188 3.12 11.25 18.40
#